data_7d1c33f90af1da68aad9f970231173ad
#
_entry.id   7d1c33f90af1da68aad9f970231173ad
#
_cell.length_a   1.000
_cell.length_b   1.000
_cell.length_c   1.000
_cell.angle_alpha   90.00
_cell.angle_beta   90.00
_cell.angle_gamma   90.00
#
_symmetry.space_group_name_H-M   'P 1'
#
loop_
_entity.id
_entity.type
_entity.pdbx_description
1 polymer ?
#
loop_
_entity_poly.entity_id
_entity_poly.type
_entity_poly.pdbx_seq_one_letter_code
_entity_poly.pdbx_strand_id
1 'polypeptide(L)'
;SGTEAQAVLAQQIQEFLTWYDCRDRIPMTNELAEKCAVDFLVRVEPAIRQTHLDSEAASALRVQLEDAAKKHFRRLLFAVRDEAGAAAFRQCLDAVEKFYDQA
;
A
#
# COMPACT_ATOMS: atom_id res chain seq x y z
N SER A 1 -27.06 1.75 -25.03
CA SER A 1 -27.90 0.58 -25.23
C SER A 1 -27.95 -0.27 -23.96
N GLY A 2 -28.93 -1.20 -23.89
CA GLY A 2 -29.04 -2.15 -22.78
C GLY A 2 -27.82 -3.05 -22.61
N THR A 3 -27.13 -3.40 -23.70
CA THR A 3 -25.93 -4.22 -23.67
C THR A 3 -24.76 -3.48 -22.98
N GLU A 4 -24.59 -2.21 -23.28
CA GLU A 4 -23.58 -1.38 -22.66
C GLU A 4 -23.83 -1.18 -21.17
N ALA A 5 -25.10 -0.93 -20.79
CA ALA A 5 -25.50 -0.80 -19.40
C ALA A 5 -25.28 -2.11 -18.62
N GLN A 6 -25.57 -3.27 -19.24
CA GLN A 6 -25.33 -4.56 -18.63
C GLN A 6 -23.83 -4.83 -18.43
N ALA A 7 -22.99 -4.44 -19.38
CA ALA A 7 -21.54 -4.60 -19.28
C ALA A 7 -20.96 -3.75 -18.14
N VAL A 8 -21.42 -2.49 -18.01
CA VAL A 8 -21.01 -1.60 -16.93
C VAL A 8 -21.44 -2.17 -15.57
N LEU A 9 -22.67 -2.64 -15.46
CA LEU A 9 -23.18 -3.23 -14.22
C LEU A 9 -22.38 -4.49 -13.84
N ALA A 10 -22.11 -5.36 -14.82
CA ALA A 10 -21.31 -6.56 -14.58
C ALA A 10 -19.91 -6.23 -14.08
N GLN A 11 -19.27 -5.20 -14.63
CA GLN A 11 -17.98 -4.73 -14.19
C GLN A 11 -18.02 -4.19 -12.76
N GLN A 12 -19.04 -3.41 -12.42
CA GLN A 12 -19.21 -2.87 -11.07
C GLN A 12 -19.42 -3.98 -10.05
N ILE A 13 -20.19 -5.01 -10.39
CA ILE A 13 -20.38 -6.17 -9.53
C ILE A 13 -19.05 -6.90 -9.32
N GLN A 14 -18.27 -7.10 -10.38
CA GLN A 14 -16.98 -7.78 -10.30
C GLN A 14 -16.00 -6.99 -9.41
N GLU A 15 -15.95 -5.68 -9.55
CA GLU A 15 -15.14 -4.82 -8.71
C GLU A 15 -15.53 -4.92 -7.24
N PHE A 16 -16.83 -4.91 -6.95
CA PHE A 16 -17.35 -5.09 -5.59
C PHE A 16 -16.97 -6.45 -5.02
N LEU A 17 -17.13 -7.53 -5.79
CA LEU A 17 -16.79 -8.88 -5.34
C LEU A 17 -15.29 -9.00 -5.06
N THR A 18 -14.46 -8.42 -5.90
CA THR A 18 -12.99 -8.39 -5.67
C THR A 18 -12.67 -7.67 -4.37
N TRP A 19 -13.26 -6.49 -4.16
CA TRP A 19 -13.07 -5.73 -2.92
C TRP A 19 -13.53 -6.56 -1.70
N TYR A 20 -14.71 -7.16 -1.79
CA TYR A 20 -15.28 -7.98 -0.72
C TYR A 20 -14.38 -9.17 -0.38
N ASP A 21 -13.86 -9.86 -1.40
CA ASP A 21 -12.95 -11.00 -1.21
C ASP A 21 -11.61 -10.62 -0.57
N CYS A 22 -11.22 -9.35 -0.71
CA CYS A 22 -9.95 -8.87 -0.15
C CYS A 22 -10.09 -8.16 1.20
N ARG A 23 -11.31 -7.94 1.71
CA ARG A 23 -11.54 -7.15 2.93
C ARG A 23 -10.85 -7.69 4.16
N ASP A 24 -10.70 -9.02 4.25
CA ASP A 24 -10.01 -9.70 5.35
C ASP A 24 -8.50 -9.47 5.36
N ARG A 25 -7.96 -8.97 4.25
CA ARG A 25 -6.53 -8.68 4.10
C ARG A 25 -6.19 -7.20 4.32
N ILE A 26 -7.16 -6.35 4.61
CA ILE A 26 -6.91 -4.93 4.89
C ILE A 26 -6.03 -4.75 6.12
N PRO A 27 -6.26 -5.43 7.26
CA PRO A 27 -5.36 -5.29 8.40
C PRO A 27 -3.91 -5.67 8.08
N MET A 28 -3.70 -6.76 7.35
CA MET A 28 -2.37 -7.19 6.91
C MET A 28 -1.73 -6.16 5.99
N THR A 29 -2.49 -5.59 5.06
CA THR A 29 -2.00 -4.53 4.17
C THR A 29 -1.52 -3.33 4.98
N ASN A 30 -2.26 -2.92 6.00
CA ASN A 30 -1.88 -1.81 6.88
C ASN A 30 -0.63 -2.13 7.70
N GLU A 31 -0.50 -3.35 8.22
CA GLU A 31 0.72 -3.79 8.93
C GLU A 31 1.95 -3.75 8.02
N LEU A 32 1.82 -4.24 6.80
CA LEU A 32 2.91 -4.23 5.83
C LEU A 32 3.25 -2.80 5.40
N ALA A 33 2.26 -1.91 5.30
CA ALA A 33 2.50 -0.49 5.04
C ALA A 33 3.33 0.15 6.16
N GLU A 34 3.07 -0.19 7.42
CA GLU A 34 3.88 0.25 8.56
C GLU A 34 5.33 -0.25 8.47
N LYS A 35 5.53 -1.51 8.14
CA LYS A 35 6.87 -2.09 7.96
C LYS A 35 7.61 -1.43 6.80
N CYS A 36 6.92 -1.16 5.70
CA CYS A 36 7.47 -0.42 4.57
C CYS A 36 7.94 0.97 4.99
N ALA A 37 7.12 1.70 5.75
CA ALA A 37 7.46 3.04 6.21
C ALA A 37 8.69 3.03 7.14
N VAL A 38 8.78 2.06 8.05
CA VAL A 38 9.95 1.92 8.94
C VAL A 38 11.21 1.68 8.12
N ASP A 39 11.17 0.75 7.18
CA ASP A 39 12.32 0.44 6.31
C ASP A 39 12.72 1.66 5.47
N PHE A 40 11.74 2.36 4.92
CA PHE A 40 11.97 3.58 4.15
C PHE A 40 12.66 4.66 4.98
N LEU A 41 12.19 4.91 6.21
CA LEU A 41 12.75 5.92 7.09
C LEU A 41 14.21 5.61 7.47
N VAL A 42 14.51 4.34 7.73
CA VAL A 42 15.90 3.92 7.99
C VAL A 42 16.79 4.28 6.81
N ARG A 43 16.33 4.06 5.60
CA ARG A 43 17.12 4.33 4.39
C ARG A 43 17.30 5.80 4.07
N VAL A 44 16.34 6.66 4.42
CA VAL A 44 16.46 8.11 4.18
C VAL A 44 17.08 8.86 5.33
N GLU A 45 17.26 8.27 6.51
CA GLU A 45 17.81 8.95 7.68
C GLU A 45 19.17 9.60 7.43
N PRO A 46 20.14 8.95 6.74
CA PRO A 46 21.40 9.62 6.43
C PRO A 46 21.23 10.89 5.60
N ALA A 47 20.30 10.89 4.66
CA ALA A 47 20.01 12.07 3.83
C ALA A 47 19.40 13.20 4.68
N ILE A 48 18.49 12.87 5.60
CA ILE A 48 17.89 13.86 6.51
C ILE A 48 18.98 14.51 7.36
N ARG A 49 19.90 13.72 7.91
CA ARG A 49 21.02 14.24 8.73
C ARG A 49 21.92 15.16 7.93
N GLN A 50 22.16 14.88 6.67
CA GLN A 50 23.00 15.70 5.81
C GLN A 50 22.38 17.07 5.49
N THR A 51 21.07 17.24 5.67
CA THR A 51 20.42 18.54 5.45
C THR A 51 20.66 19.53 6.58
N HIS A 52 21.13 19.07 7.75
CA HIS A 52 21.35 19.86 8.94
C HIS A 52 20.13 20.66 9.40
N LEU A 53 18.94 20.10 9.21
CA LEU A 53 17.69 20.69 9.70
C LEU A 53 17.69 20.70 11.24
N ASP A 54 17.03 21.70 11.84
CA ASP A 54 16.79 21.65 13.27
C ASP A 54 15.90 20.46 13.65
N SER A 55 15.85 20.12 14.94
CA SER A 55 15.16 18.90 15.37
C SER A 55 13.66 18.93 15.11
N GLU A 56 13.03 20.11 15.20
CA GLU A 56 11.61 20.26 14.93
C GLU A 56 11.30 20.04 13.44
N ALA A 57 12.08 20.67 12.56
CA ALA A 57 11.94 20.51 11.12
C ALA A 57 12.23 19.07 10.68
N ALA A 58 13.27 18.46 11.24
CA ALA A 58 13.61 17.06 10.95
C ALA A 58 12.50 16.10 11.39
N SER A 59 11.92 16.32 12.57
CA SER A 59 10.79 15.51 13.07
C SER A 59 9.55 15.66 12.19
N ALA A 60 9.24 16.88 11.78
CA ALA A 60 8.12 17.15 10.87
C ALA A 60 8.32 16.44 9.52
N LEU A 61 9.54 16.49 8.99
CA LEU A 61 9.88 15.81 7.73
C LEU A 61 9.74 14.30 7.86
N ARG A 62 10.19 13.71 8.94
CA ARG A 62 10.07 12.26 9.18
C ARG A 62 8.61 11.82 9.21
N VAL A 63 7.75 12.58 9.88
CA VAL A 63 6.30 12.29 9.92
C VAL A 63 5.71 12.31 8.52
N GLN A 64 6.05 13.32 7.71
CA GLN A 64 5.56 13.43 6.33
C GLN A 64 6.04 12.28 5.45
N LEU A 65 7.32 11.90 5.58
CA LEU A 65 7.88 10.79 4.82
C LEU A 65 7.26 9.46 5.21
N GLU A 66 7.04 9.22 6.50
CA GLU A 66 6.36 8.02 6.99
C GLU A 66 4.95 7.91 6.40
N ASP A 67 4.18 8.99 6.48
CA ASP A 67 2.81 9.02 5.95
C ASP A 67 2.78 8.79 4.44
N ALA A 68 3.68 9.45 3.71
CA ALA A 68 3.80 9.29 2.26
C ALA A 68 4.16 7.85 1.87
N ALA A 69 5.10 7.23 2.59
CA ALA A 69 5.50 5.84 2.33
C ALA A 69 4.34 4.87 2.55
N LYS A 70 3.59 5.02 3.66
CA LYS A 70 2.42 4.18 3.93
C LYS A 70 1.34 4.33 2.87
N LYS A 71 1.02 5.56 2.50
CA LYS A 71 0.00 5.83 1.48
C LYS A 71 0.41 5.27 0.13
N HIS A 72 1.67 5.46 -0.26
CA HIS A 72 2.17 4.95 -1.53
C HIS A 72 2.11 3.42 -1.60
N PHE A 73 2.55 2.77 -0.55
CA PHE A 73 2.48 1.31 -0.43
C PHE A 73 1.05 0.80 -0.61
N ARG A 74 0.08 1.37 0.13
CA ARG A 74 -1.31 0.97 0.02
C ARG A 74 -1.88 1.20 -1.38
N ARG A 75 -1.56 2.33 -2.01
CA ARG A 75 -2.02 2.63 -3.38
C ARG A 75 -1.51 1.61 -4.38
N LEU A 76 -0.25 1.20 -4.25
CA LEU A 76 0.34 0.18 -5.13
C LEU A 76 -0.35 -1.17 -4.94
N LEU A 77 -0.53 -1.61 -3.70
CA LEU A 77 -1.15 -2.91 -3.43
C LEU A 77 -2.63 -2.94 -3.84
N PHE A 78 -3.37 -1.87 -3.58
CA PHE A 78 -4.76 -1.80 -4.02
C PHE A 78 -4.88 -1.67 -5.54
N ALA A 79 -3.90 -1.08 -6.22
CA ALA A 79 -3.85 -1.10 -7.68
C ALA A 79 -3.67 -2.53 -8.21
N VAL A 80 -2.85 -3.35 -7.57
CA VAL A 80 -2.73 -4.78 -7.91
C VAL A 80 -4.07 -5.49 -7.76
N ARG A 81 -4.79 -5.25 -6.65
CA ARG A 81 -6.12 -5.81 -6.44
C ARG A 81 -7.07 -5.43 -7.56
N ASP A 82 -7.10 -4.14 -7.90
CA ASP A 82 -8.07 -3.61 -8.87
C ASP A 82 -7.76 -4.06 -10.30
N GLU A 83 -6.49 -4.20 -10.66
CA GLU A 83 -6.08 -4.56 -12.02
C GLU A 83 -5.88 -6.06 -12.22
N ALA A 84 -5.41 -6.78 -11.21
CA ALA A 84 -5.05 -8.19 -11.34
C ALA A 84 -5.92 -9.15 -10.52
N GLY A 85 -6.78 -8.64 -9.66
CA GLY A 85 -7.76 -9.43 -8.91
C GLY A 85 -7.28 -9.88 -7.53
N ALA A 86 -8.18 -10.56 -6.82
CA ALA A 86 -7.98 -10.96 -5.43
C ALA A 86 -6.82 -11.95 -5.25
N ALA A 87 -6.68 -12.93 -6.14
CA ALA A 87 -5.63 -13.94 -6.04
C ALA A 87 -4.24 -13.30 -6.16
N ALA A 88 -4.04 -12.40 -7.13
CA ALA A 88 -2.79 -11.68 -7.32
C ALA A 88 -2.48 -10.78 -6.13
N PHE A 89 -3.49 -10.10 -5.60
CA PHE A 89 -3.35 -9.25 -4.41
C PHE A 89 -2.87 -10.05 -3.20
N ARG A 90 -3.51 -11.20 -2.91
CA ARG A 90 -3.12 -12.07 -1.80
C ARG A 90 -1.70 -12.61 -1.99
N GLN A 91 -1.36 -13.02 -3.20
CA GLN A 91 -0.02 -13.50 -3.51
C GLN A 91 1.04 -12.41 -3.30
N CYS A 92 0.76 -11.17 -3.71
CA CYS A 92 1.64 -10.05 -3.47
C CYS A 92 1.83 -9.78 -1.98
N LEU A 93 0.75 -9.78 -1.19
CA LEU A 93 0.84 -9.60 0.26
C LEU A 93 1.69 -10.68 0.91
N ASP A 94 1.48 -11.94 0.54
CA ASP A 94 2.27 -13.05 1.08
C ASP A 94 3.76 -12.90 0.74
N ALA A 95 4.08 -12.48 -0.49
CA ALA A 95 5.46 -12.24 -0.91
C ALA A 95 6.10 -11.09 -0.12
N VAL A 96 5.38 -9.99 0.08
CA VAL A 96 5.86 -8.84 0.84
C VAL A 96 6.07 -9.20 2.31
N GLU A 97 5.14 -9.97 2.90
CA GLU A 97 5.27 -10.46 4.27
C GLU A 97 6.57 -11.27 4.44
N LYS A 98 6.83 -12.20 3.53
CA LYS A 98 8.06 -12.99 3.55
C LYS A 98 9.30 -12.11 3.42
N PHE A 99 9.26 -11.10 2.58
CA PHE A 99 10.35 -10.15 2.42
C PHE A 99 10.70 -9.48 3.76
N TYR A 100 9.71 -8.99 4.48
CA TYR A 100 9.94 -8.31 5.76
C TYR A 100 10.31 -9.28 6.88
N ASP A 101 9.80 -10.50 6.86
CA ASP A 101 10.13 -11.51 7.87
C ASP A 101 11.59 -11.99 7.76
N GLN A 102 12.21 -11.85 6.58
CA GLN A 102 13.60 -12.24 6.33
C GLN A 102 14.59 -11.09 6.60
N ALA A 103 14.09 -9.91 6.81
CA ALA A 103 14.92 -8.71 6.98
C ALA A 103 15.54 -8.58 8.39
#